data_eec2bab3c2a8d0bcf8bcb2bb09e32715
#
_entry.id   eec2bab3c2a8d0bcf8bcb2bb09e32715
#
_cell.length_a   1.000
_cell.length_b   1.000
_cell.length_c   1.000
_cell.angle_alpha   90.00
_cell.angle_beta   90.00
_cell.angle_gamma   90.00
#
_symmetry.space_group_name_H-M   'P 1'
#
loop_
_entity.id
_entity.type
_entity.pdbx_description
1 polymer ?
#
loop_
_entity_poly.entity_id
_entity_poly.type
_entity_poly.pdbx_seq_one_letter_code
_entity_poly.pdbx_strand_id
1 'polypeptide(L)'
;MKRIIYLLVAAIGLLVGCTPEEETWVQAGFTTDKESYEIGDLITLTNTSTAENARIAVCKWEFMGKVSYELTAPEPFSVEEGGEYLFRLTVTSDRGAMKSVFEKTIKIIDDGIRPTADFSWLPERIVAGEEVAFTDQSKAAEGCEIVKREWTFGAILS
;
A
#
# COMPACT_ATOMS: atom_id res chain seq x y z
N MET A 1 -66.36 46.32 -46.50
CA MET A 1 -65.41 45.22 -46.74
C MET A 1 -64.24 45.45 -45.83
N LYS A 2 -64.17 44.74 -44.68
CA LYS A 2 -63.11 44.79 -43.67
C LYS A 2 -62.08 43.75 -43.95
N ARG A 3 -60.85 44.14 -44.27
CA ARG A 3 -59.70 43.20 -44.41
C ARG A 3 -59.09 42.99 -43.04
N ILE A 4 -59.16 41.76 -42.52
CA ILE A 4 -58.54 41.33 -41.32
C ILE A 4 -57.13 40.84 -41.70
N ILE A 5 -56.12 41.56 -41.16
CA ILE A 5 -54.72 41.18 -41.30
C ILE A 5 -54.38 40.32 -40.13
N TYR A 6 -54.08 39.04 -40.36
CA TYR A 6 -53.54 38.12 -39.35
C TYR A 6 -52.02 38.34 -39.22
N LEU A 7 -51.61 38.85 -38.08
CA LEU A 7 -50.22 38.95 -37.72
C LEU A 7 -49.77 37.61 -37.13
N LEU A 8 -48.98 36.88 -37.88
CA LEU A 8 -48.43 35.61 -37.47
C LEU A 8 -47.15 35.93 -36.67
N VAL A 9 -47.25 35.89 -35.34
CA VAL A 9 -46.06 36.01 -34.43
C VAL A 9 -45.40 34.63 -34.36
N ALA A 10 -44.28 34.50 -35.09
CA ALA A 10 -43.42 33.31 -34.96
C ALA A 10 -42.62 33.42 -33.68
N ALA A 11 -43.04 32.71 -32.65
CA ALA A 11 -42.23 32.52 -31.43
C ALA A 11 -41.08 31.57 -31.75
N ILE A 12 -39.88 32.14 -31.99
CA ILE A 12 -38.65 31.34 -32.07
C ILE A 12 -38.29 30.99 -30.61
N GLY A 13 -38.69 29.82 -30.21
CA GLY A 13 -38.20 29.22 -28.95
C GLY A 13 -36.72 28.93 -29.08
N LEU A 14 -35.88 29.69 -28.41
CA LEU A 14 -34.49 29.38 -28.12
C LEU A 14 -34.49 28.15 -27.19
N LEU A 15 -34.35 26.95 -27.76
CA LEU A 15 -33.96 25.79 -27.04
C LEU A 15 -32.50 25.99 -26.61
N VAL A 16 -32.29 26.56 -25.45
CA VAL A 16 -31.01 26.47 -24.74
C VAL A 16 -30.86 24.99 -24.37
N GLY A 17 -30.20 24.22 -25.23
CA GLY A 17 -29.81 22.88 -24.94
C GLY A 17 -28.85 22.93 -23.76
N CYS A 18 -29.33 22.53 -22.58
CA CYS A 18 -28.46 22.15 -21.47
C CYS A 18 -27.68 20.94 -21.95
N THR A 19 -26.46 21.09 -22.42
CA THR A 19 -25.55 19.96 -22.55
C THR A 19 -25.31 19.46 -21.13
N PRO A 20 -25.56 18.18 -20.84
CA PRO A 20 -25.22 17.63 -19.53
C PRO A 20 -23.73 17.90 -19.29
N GLU A 21 -23.43 18.55 -18.18
CA GLU A 21 -22.04 18.77 -17.77
C GLU A 21 -21.46 17.39 -17.50
N GLU A 22 -20.45 16.99 -18.28
CA GLU A 22 -19.80 15.69 -18.08
C GLU A 22 -19.18 15.64 -16.69
N GLU A 23 -19.64 14.70 -15.88
CA GLU A 23 -19.10 14.53 -14.52
C GLU A 23 -17.61 14.21 -14.61
N THR A 24 -16.84 14.95 -13.83
CA THR A 24 -15.39 14.82 -13.75
C THR A 24 -15.00 14.42 -12.34
N TRP A 25 -14.38 13.25 -12.19
CA TRP A 25 -13.99 12.76 -10.87
C TRP A 25 -12.74 11.86 -10.92
N VAL A 26 -12.13 11.66 -9.76
CA VAL A 26 -11.12 10.64 -9.48
C VAL A 26 -11.55 9.83 -8.27
N GLN A 27 -11.31 8.54 -8.28
CA GLN A 27 -11.62 7.65 -7.17
C GLN A 27 -10.38 6.81 -6.82
N ALA A 28 -9.94 6.91 -5.57
CA ALA A 28 -8.89 6.06 -5.03
C ALA A 28 -9.42 4.66 -4.75
N GLY A 29 -8.61 3.65 -5.00
CA GLY A 29 -8.91 2.27 -4.67
C GLY A 29 -7.67 1.40 -4.82
N PHE A 30 -7.54 0.40 -3.97
CA PHE A 30 -6.55 -0.66 -4.11
C PHE A 30 -7.08 -1.97 -3.53
N THR A 31 -6.51 -3.05 -3.98
CA THR A 31 -6.77 -4.41 -3.46
C THR A 31 -5.48 -5.01 -2.92
N THR A 32 -5.63 -6.03 -2.10
CA THR A 32 -4.58 -6.89 -1.59
C THR A 32 -4.77 -8.29 -2.17
N ASP A 33 -3.71 -9.04 -2.35
CA ASP A 33 -3.76 -10.43 -2.84
C ASP A 33 -4.38 -11.40 -1.83
N LYS A 34 -4.39 -11.05 -0.53
CA LYS A 34 -5.03 -11.80 0.57
C LYS A 34 -5.85 -10.87 1.46
N GLU A 35 -6.74 -11.40 2.27
CA GLU A 35 -7.51 -10.63 3.28
C GLU A 35 -6.74 -10.49 4.61
N SER A 36 -5.91 -11.47 4.95
CA SER A 36 -5.03 -11.48 6.11
C SER A 36 -3.71 -12.13 5.75
N TYR A 37 -2.67 -11.82 6.50
CA TYR A 37 -1.31 -12.28 6.28
C TYR A 37 -0.75 -12.84 7.58
N GLU A 38 0.23 -13.69 7.48
CA GLU A 38 1.09 -14.11 8.59
C GLU A 38 2.36 -13.25 8.60
N ILE A 39 3.07 -13.23 9.72
CA ILE A 39 4.36 -12.55 9.81
C ILE A 39 5.31 -13.12 8.75
N GLY A 40 5.96 -12.23 8.00
CA GLY A 40 6.88 -12.57 6.92
C GLY A 40 6.20 -12.85 5.57
N ASP A 41 4.89 -12.96 5.50
CA ASP A 41 4.17 -13.06 4.24
C ASP A 41 4.44 -11.85 3.35
N LEU A 42 4.54 -12.10 2.06
CA LEU A 42 4.68 -11.03 1.06
C LEU A 42 3.30 -10.40 0.80
N ILE A 43 3.18 -9.11 1.05
CA ILE A 43 1.97 -8.33 0.81
C ILE A 43 2.09 -7.69 -0.57
N THR A 44 1.15 -8.00 -1.45
CA THR A 44 1.07 -7.41 -2.78
C THR A 44 -0.15 -6.49 -2.87
N LEU A 45 0.10 -5.23 -3.19
CA LEU A 45 -0.95 -4.24 -3.44
C LEU A 45 -1.19 -4.10 -4.94
N THR A 46 -2.44 -3.89 -5.33
CA THR A 46 -2.82 -3.56 -6.72
C THR A 46 -3.62 -2.27 -6.72
N ASN A 47 -3.14 -1.26 -7.45
CA ASN A 47 -3.87 0.00 -7.62
C ASN A 47 -5.09 -0.22 -8.53
N THR A 48 -6.29 0.07 -8.01
CA THR A 48 -7.56 -0.02 -8.73
C THR A 48 -8.25 1.33 -8.86
N SER A 49 -7.50 2.42 -8.65
CA SER A 49 -8.03 3.78 -8.77
C SER A 49 -8.51 4.08 -10.19
N THR A 50 -9.61 4.82 -10.28
CA THR A 50 -10.26 5.18 -11.53
C THR A 50 -10.45 6.70 -11.64
N ALA A 51 -10.68 7.16 -12.87
CA ALA A 51 -11.01 8.55 -13.16
C ALA A 51 -11.97 8.62 -14.35
N GLU A 52 -12.86 9.61 -14.34
CA GLU A 52 -13.77 9.92 -15.44
C GLU A 52 -13.56 11.37 -15.84
N ASN A 53 -13.39 11.62 -17.13
CA ASN A 53 -13.11 12.96 -17.71
C ASN A 53 -11.93 13.71 -17.02
N ALA A 54 -11.05 12.96 -16.35
CA ALA A 54 -9.87 13.43 -15.64
C ALA A 54 -8.74 12.40 -15.78
N ARG A 55 -7.54 12.80 -15.39
CA ARG A 55 -6.38 11.93 -15.36
C ARG A 55 -5.80 11.92 -13.94
N ILE A 56 -5.50 10.75 -13.41
CA ILE A 56 -4.75 10.62 -12.17
C ILE A 56 -3.30 10.99 -12.45
N ALA A 57 -2.80 12.01 -11.77
CA ALA A 57 -1.42 12.48 -11.92
C ALA A 57 -0.52 12.05 -10.76
N VAL A 58 -1.10 11.88 -9.57
CA VAL A 58 -0.35 11.50 -8.36
C VAL A 58 -1.12 10.45 -7.60
N CYS A 59 -0.42 9.38 -7.23
CA CYS A 59 -0.82 8.41 -6.23
C CYS A 59 0.14 8.51 -5.05
N LYS A 60 -0.36 8.90 -3.88
CA LYS A 60 0.40 8.93 -2.62
C LYS A 60 -0.03 7.75 -1.78
N TRP A 61 0.89 6.86 -1.51
CA TRP A 61 0.72 5.70 -0.65
C TRP A 61 1.31 5.97 0.73
N GLU A 62 0.55 5.70 1.77
CA GLU A 62 0.96 5.88 3.16
C GLU A 62 0.66 4.60 3.92
N PHE A 63 1.69 3.96 4.47
CA PHE A 63 1.58 2.74 5.25
C PHE A 63 2.81 2.56 6.15
N MET A 64 2.61 2.10 7.36
CA MET A 64 3.69 1.75 8.30
C MET A 64 4.73 2.87 8.47
N GLY A 65 4.29 4.14 8.51
CA GLY A 65 5.18 5.31 8.59
C GLY A 65 5.97 5.62 7.31
N LYS A 66 5.79 4.84 6.24
CA LYS A 66 6.41 5.07 4.93
C LYS A 66 5.46 5.85 4.03
N VAL A 67 6.05 6.61 3.09
CA VAL A 67 5.32 7.33 2.03
C VAL A 67 5.98 7.02 0.70
N SER A 68 5.17 6.64 -0.30
CA SER A 68 5.60 6.44 -1.69
C SER A 68 4.70 7.27 -2.63
N TYR A 69 5.22 7.67 -3.79
CA TYR A 69 4.52 8.47 -4.80
C TYR A 69 4.51 7.77 -6.17
N GLU A 70 4.22 6.50 -6.18
CA GLU A 70 4.20 5.69 -7.40
C GLU A 70 2.79 5.61 -7.97
N LEU A 71 2.63 5.88 -9.28
CA LEU A 71 1.34 5.74 -9.98
C LEU A 71 0.83 4.29 -9.98
N THR A 72 1.73 3.34 -9.96
CA THR A 72 1.47 1.92 -9.72
C THR A 72 1.40 1.66 -8.21
N ALA A 73 1.17 0.42 -7.82
CA ALA A 73 1.33 0.04 -6.42
C ALA A 73 2.82 -0.04 -6.05
N PRO A 74 3.16 0.14 -4.76
CA PRO A 74 4.50 -0.14 -4.24
C PRO A 74 4.92 -1.58 -4.51
N GLU A 75 6.24 -1.81 -4.59
CA GLU A 75 6.77 -3.17 -4.67
C GLU A 75 6.31 -4.03 -3.48
N PRO A 76 6.11 -5.33 -3.68
CA PRO A 76 5.71 -6.24 -2.61
C PRO A 76 6.70 -6.19 -1.43
N PHE A 77 6.16 -6.22 -0.22
CA PHE A 77 6.95 -6.14 1.03
C PHE A 77 6.38 -7.07 2.09
N SER A 78 7.17 -7.38 3.10
CA SER A 78 6.76 -8.17 4.26
C SER A 78 6.73 -7.34 5.54
N VAL A 79 6.03 -7.85 6.56
CA VAL A 79 5.92 -7.27 7.89
C VAL A 79 6.40 -8.29 8.92
N GLU A 80 7.21 -7.85 9.88
CA GLU A 80 7.85 -8.72 10.87
C GLU A 80 7.10 -8.74 12.22
N GLU A 81 6.07 -7.91 12.38
CA GLU A 81 5.28 -7.83 13.61
C GLU A 81 3.80 -8.03 13.31
N GLY A 82 3.13 -8.80 14.17
CA GLY A 82 1.68 -9.00 14.12
C GLY A 82 0.95 -7.72 14.52
N GLY A 83 -0.25 -7.52 13.96
CA GLY A 83 -1.06 -6.36 14.29
C GLY A 83 -2.00 -5.93 13.17
N GLU A 84 -2.63 -4.79 13.38
CA GLU A 84 -3.48 -4.15 12.38
C GLU A 84 -2.80 -2.89 11.83
N TYR A 85 -2.64 -2.85 10.51
CA TYR A 85 -1.93 -1.78 9.84
C TYR A 85 -2.86 -1.04 8.89
N LEU A 86 -2.95 0.28 9.07
CA LEU A 86 -3.73 1.15 8.19
C LEU A 86 -2.90 1.48 6.94
N PHE A 87 -3.47 1.20 5.79
CA PHE A 87 -2.96 1.58 4.48
C PHE A 87 -3.85 2.65 3.89
N ARG A 88 -3.26 3.71 3.38
CA ARG A 88 -3.96 4.83 2.75
C ARG A 88 -3.41 5.11 1.38
N LEU A 89 -4.30 5.23 0.41
CA LEU A 89 -3.99 5.73 -0.93
C LEU A 89 -4.73 7.04 -1.16
N THR A 90 -3.99 8.09 -1.49
CA THR A 90 -4.54 9.36 -1.95
C THR A 90 -4.23 9.54 -3.42
N VAL A 91 -5.25 9.69 -4.26
CA VAL A 91 -5.07 10.05 -5.67
C VAL A 91 -5.43 11.50 -5.90
N THR A 92 -4.68 12.14 -6.81
CA THR A 92 -4.89 13.54 -7.19
C THR A 92 -4.93 13.65 -8.71
N SER A 93 -5.88 14.43 -9.24
CA SER A 93 -5.99 14.70 -10.69
C SER A 93 -4.84 15.54 -11.21
N ASP A 94 -4.63 15.52 -12.53
CA ASP A 94 -3.61 16.29 -13.24
C ASP A 94 -3.74 17.81 -13.09
N ARG A 95 -4.94 18.30 -12.79
CA ARG A 95 -5.19 19.73 -12.50
C ARG A 95 -5.14 20.05 -11.01
N GLY A 96 -4.85 19.06 -10.13
CA GLY A 96 -4.75 19.23 -8.69
C GLY A 96 -6.06 19.57 -7.97
N ALA A 97 -7.15 19.76 -8.72
CA ALA A 97 -8.44 20.22 -8.18
C ALA A 97 -9.20 19.09 -7.46
N MET A 98 -9.00 17.84 -7.88
CA MET A 98 -9.73 16.69 -7.35
C MET A 98 -8.79 15.75 -6.60
N LYS A 99 -9.26 15.30 -5.45
CA LYS A 99 -8.57 14.32 -4.62
C LYS A 99 -9.57 13.28 -4.13
N SER A 100 -9.12 12.05 -4.06
CA SER A 100 -9.85 10.95 -3.42
C SER A 100 -8.92 10.18 -2.52
N VAL A 101 -9.45 9.65 -1.43
CA VAL A 101 -8.70 8.87 -0.44
C VAL A 101 -9.39 7.54 -0.26
N PHE A 102 -8.61 6.47 -0.23
CA PHE A 102 -9.06 5.14 0.12
C PHE A 102 -8.18 4.58 1.24
N GLU A 103 -8.80 3.99 2.24
CA GLU A 103 -8.14 3.39 3.40
C GLU A 103 -8.58 1.95 3.55
N LYS A 104 -7.64 1.10 3.92
CA LYS A 104 -7.88 -0.31 4.25
C LYS A 104 -6.98 -0.72 5.40
N THR A 105 -7.55 -1.37 6.41
CA THR A 105 -6.78 -2.02 7.47
C THR A 105 -6.43 -3.43 7.02
N ILE A 106 -5.15 -3.78 7.11
CA ILE A 106 -4.61 -5.11 6.81
C ILE A 106 -4.21 -5.75 8.14
N LYS A 107 -4.69 -6.96 8.38
CA LYS A 107 -4.37 -7.73 9.57
C LYS A 107 -3.19 -8.66 9.30
N ILE A 108 -2.15 -8.56 10.14
CA ILE A 108 -1.01 -9.47 10.18
C ILE A 108 -1.17 -10.35 11.41
N ILE A 109 -1.26 -11.64 11.18
CA ILE A 109 -1.45 -12.63 12.24
C ILE A 109 -0.07 -13.02 12.77
N ASP A 110 0.10 -12.92 14.09
CA ASP A 110 1.20 -13.54 14.81
C ASP A 110 0.66 -14.82 15.44
N ASP A 111 1.03 -15.95 14.89
CA ASP A 111 0.66 -17.26 15.43
C ASP A 111 1.53 -17.67 16.64
N GLY A 112 2.53 -16.85 16.98
CA GLY A 112 3.48 -17.13 18.06
C GLY A 112 4.47 -18.26 17.74
N ILE A 113 4.41 -18.83 16.53
CA ILE A 113 5.29 -19.93 16.09
C ILE A 113 6.61 -19.34 15.59
N ARG A 114 7.58 -19.21 16.48
CA ARG A 114 8.88 -18.63 16.16
C ARG A 114 10.02 -19.56 16.50
N PRO A 115 11.09 -19.62 15.69
CA PRO A 115 12.31 -20.28 16.08
C PRO A 115 12.97 -19.53 17.25
N THR A 116 13.64 -20.27 18.12
CA THR A 116 14.47 -19.68 19.16
C THR A 116 15.91 -19.65 18.67
N ALA A 117 16.47 -18.45 18.54
CA ALA A 117 17.87 -18.29 18.22
C ALA A 117 18.71 -18.55 19.48
N ASP A 118 19.73 -19.40 19.36
CA ASP A 118 20.67 -19.72 20.45
C ASP A 118 22.00 -20.16 19.84
N PHE A 119 23.09 -19.89 20.54
CA PHE A 119 24.42 -20.31 20.13
C PHE A 119 25.36 -20.43 21.34
N SER A 120 26.41 -21.18 21.18
CA SER A 120 27.53 -21.26 22.12
C SER A 120 28.85 -20.94 21.42
N TRP A 121 29.87 -20.65 22.19
CA TRP A 121 31.21 -20.39 21.67
C TRP A 121 32.28 -21.05 22.55
N LEU A 122 33.38 -21.38 21.93
CA LEU A 122 34.59 -21.90 22.59
C LEU A 122 35.83 -21.18 22.02
N PRO A 123 36.82 -20.86 22.85
CA PRO A 123 36.84 -21.05 24.32
C PRO A 123 35.96 -20.02 25.04
N GLU A 124 35.46 -20.32 26.23
CA GLU A 124 34.63 -19.39 27.02
C GLU A 124 35.38 -18.06 27.36
N ARG A 125 36.69 -18.16 27.54
CA ARG A 125 37.58 -17.01 27.76
C ARG A 125 38.30 -16.67 26.44
N ILE A 126 37.87 -15.60 25.79
CA ILE A 126 38.43 -15.14 24.53
C ILE A 126 39.64 -14.27 24.75
N VAL A 127 40.76 -14.55 24.11
CA VAL A 127 41.97 -13.76 24.10
C VAL A 127 42.18 -13.18 22.70
N ALA A 128 42.65 -11.92 22.63
CA ALA A 128 42.87 -11.26 21.35
C ALA A 128 43.85 -12.04 20.48
N GLY A 129 43.44 -12.34 19.22
CA GLY A 129 44.25 -13.09 18.26
C GLY A 129 44.02 -14.59 18.29
N GLU A 130 43.21 -15.12 19.21
CA GLU A 130 42.79 -16.52 19.22
C GLU A 130 41.55 -16.75 18.37
N GLU A 131 41.44 -17.96 17.83
CA GLU A 131 40.27 -18.39 17.06
C GLU A 131 39.12 -18.72 18.02
N VAL A 132 37.91 -18.26 17.67
CA VAL A 132 36.67 -18.54 18.42
C VAL A 132 35.73 -19.35 17.53
N ALA A 133 35.36 -20.53 18.00
CA ALA A 133 34.39 -21.37 17.32
C ALA A 133 32.97 -21.09 17.85
N PHE A 134 32.04 -20.74 16.95
CA PHE A 134 30.62 -20.60 17.27
C PHE A 134 29.85 -21.83 16.84
N THR A 135 28.95 -22.30 17.68
CA THR A 135 28.09 -23.44 17.40
C THR A 135 26.63 -22.99 17.48
N ASP A 136 25.88 -23.15 16.39
CA ASP A 136 24.44 -22.89 16.34
C ASP A 136 23.68 -23.88 17.21
N GLN A 137 22.87 -23.37 18.13
CA GLN A 137 21.98 -24.14 19.02
C GLN A 137 20.51 -23.73 18.80
N SER A 138 20.23 -22.97 17.77
CA SER A 138 18.88 -22.52 17.44
C SER A 138 17.92 -23.67 17.25
N LYS A 139 16.69 -23.51 17.71
CA LYS A 139 15.62 -24.51 17.64
C LYS A 139 14.50 -23.98 16.77
N ALA A 140 14.05 -24.82 15.84
CA ALA A 140 12.80 -24.55 15.13
C ALA A 140 11.61 -24.68 16.10
N ALA A 141 10.54 -23.93 15.83
CA ALA A 141 9.26 -24.18 16.46
C ALA A 141 8.69 -25.54 16.03
N GLU A 142 7.75 -26.09 16.82
CA GLU A 142 7.15 -27.38 16.52
C GLU A 142 6.48 -27.38 15.14
N GLY A 143 6.82 -28.39 14.33
CA GLY A 143 6.30 -28.50 12.95
C GLY A 143 6.95 -27.60 11.91
N CYS A 144 7.97 -26.81 12.28
CA CYS A 144 8.67 -25.87 11.40
C CYS A 144 10.13 -26.26 11.16
N GLU A 145 10.74 -25.66 10.13
CA GLU A 145 12.16 -25.77 9.84
C GLU A 145 12.83 -24.40 9.81
N ILE A 146 14.10 -24.33 10.24
CA ILE A 146 14.89 -23.10 10.10
C ILE A 146 15.48 -23.06 8.70
N VAL A 147 14.91 -22.22 7.84
CA VAL A 147 15.29 -22.09 6.42
C VAL A 147 16.43 -21.10 6.18
N LYS A 148 16.68 -20.17 7.12
CA LYS A 148 17.75 -19.17 7.01
C LYS A 148 18.39 -18.94 8.37
N ARG A 149 19.71 -18.74 8.37
CA ARG A 149 20.49 -18.29 9.53
C ARG A 149 21.34 -17.12 9.09
N GLU A 150 21.38 -16.08 9.91
CA GLU A 150 22.18 -14.91 9.67
C GLU A 150 23.01 -14.57 10.92
N TRP A 151 24.31 -14.43 10.74
CA TRP A 151 25.24 -14.11 11.81
C TRP A 151 25.75 -12.67 11.61
N THR A 152 25.60 -11.85 12.64
CA THR A 152 26.14 -10.48 12.61
C THR A 152 27.17 -10.37 13.70
N PHE A 153 28.40 -10.07 13.33
CA PHE A 153 29.50 -9.80 14.26
C PHE A 153 29.63 -8.28 14.39
N GLY A 154 29.30 -7.77 15.57
CA GLY A 154 29.31 -6.32 15.83
C GLY A 154 30.70 -5.71 15.83
N ALA A 155 30.81 -4.41 15.53
CA ALA A 155 32.00 -3.63 15.75
C ALA A 155 32.27 -3.48 17.26
N ILE A 156 33.54 -3.33 17.65
CA ILE A 156 33.95 -3.05 19.00
C ILE A 156 33.24 -1.77 19.47
N LEU A 157 32.43 -1.88 20.51
CA LEU A 157 31.90 -0.69 21.20
C LEU A 157 33.04 -0.10 22.02
N SER A 158 33.66 0.94 21.49
CA SER A 158 34.68 1.73 22.16
C SER A 158 34.05 2.75 23.08
#